data_756e4bf78271d7392d7f9b435c4f015b
#
_entry.id   756e4bf78271d7392d7f9b435c4f015b
#
_cell.length_a   1.000
_cell.length_b   1.000
_cell.length_c   1.000
_cell.angle_alpha   90.00
_cell.angle_beta   90.00
_cell.angle_gamma   90.00
#
_symmetry.space_group_name_H-M   'P 1'
#
loop_
_entity.id
_entity.type
_entity.pdbx_description
1 polymer ?
#
loop_
_entity_poly.entity_id
_entity_poly.type
_entity_poly.pdbx_seq_one_letter_code
_entity_poly.pdbx_strand_id
1 'polypeptide(L)'
;MICAKKIVTLQRFLVEQMMEDSNKVLFSILNERLELLRQLDAEGDSEKRRHIARETQNLHAPMAHRLGLYQIKTEMEDLALKFLDYETYKYIAHALNAKKAEREAYIASFIAPLEAKLKAKGFSFTI
;
A
#
# COMPACT_ATOMS: atom_id res chain seq x y z
N MET A 1 13.06 45.97 11.19
CA MET A 1 13.79 44.72 10.88
C MET A 1 13.27 43.51 11.65
N ILE A 2 12.95 43.62 12.93
CA ILE A 2 12.42 42.48 13.72
C ILE A 2 11.03 42.04 13.26
N CYS A 3 10.17 42.97 12.82
CA CYS A 3 8.82 42.65 12.30
C CYS A 3 8.83 41.80 11.01
N ALA A 4 9.75 42.07 10.09
CA ALA A 4 9.83 41.35 8.82
C ALA A 4 10.19 39.85 9.03
N LYS A 5 11.13 39.56 9.92
CA LYS A 5 11.51 38.16 10.26
C LYS A 5 10.35 37.42 10.94
N LYS A 6 9.61 38.08 11.81
CA LYS A 6 8.42 37.46 12.46
C LYS A 6 7.31 37.18 11.46
N ILE A 7 7.08 38.08 10.50
CA ILE A 7 6.07 37.88 9.45
C ILE A 7 6.43 36.69 8.55
N VAL A 8 7.68 36.60 8.11
CA VAL A 8 8.16 35.48 7.29
C VAL A 8 8.02 34.15 8.03
N THR A 9 8.36 34.10 9.32
CA THR A 9 8.21 32.91 10.16
C THR A 9 6.74 32.51 10.31
N LEU A 10 5.85 33.47 10.52
CA LEU A 10 4.41 33.23 10.62
C LEU A 10 3.83 32.73 9.30
N GLN A 11 4.20 33.32 8.18
CA GLN A 11 3.76 32.87 6.85
C GLN A 11 4.22 31.44 6.56
N ARG A 12 5.46 31.12 6.87
CA ARG A 12 5.99 29.76 6.74
C ARG A 12 5.21 28.76 7.59
N PHE A 13 4.96 29.09 8.84
CA PHE A 13 4.16 28.27 9.75
C PHE A 13 2.74 28.04 9.23
N LEU A 14 2.06 29.09 8.74
CA LEU A 14 0.72 28.96 8.16
C LEU A 14 0.69 28.09 6.91
N VAL A 15 1.68 28.21 6.03
CA VAL A 15 1.80 27.36 4.82
C VAL A 15 2.05 25.91 5.21
N GLU A 16 2.94 25.66 6.15
CA GLU A 16 3.21 24.29 6.66
C GLU A 16 1.95 23.68 7.27
N GLN A 17 1.19 24.44 8.07
CA GLN A 17 -0.07 23.98 8.66
C GLN A 17 -1.14 23.69 7.61
N MET A 18 -1.29 24.55 6.61
CA MET A 18 -2.24 24.33 5.51
C MET A 18 -1.87 23.08 4.68
N MET A 19 -0.59 22.85 4.44
CA MET A 19 -0.12 21.65 3.74
C MET A 19 -0.41 20.38 4.56
N GLU A 20 -0.18 20.43 5.85
CA GLU A 20 -0.47 19.31 6.76
C GLU A 20 -1.97 18.97 6.79
N ASP A 21 -2.82 19.98 6.90
CA ASP A 21 -4.28 19.80 6.90
C ASP A 21 -4.78 19.25 5.56
N SER A 22 -4.23 19.73 4.44
CA SER A 22 -4.54 19.20 3.11
C SER A 22 -4.13 17.73 2.96
N ASN A 23 -2.97 17.35 3.48
CA ASN A 23 -2.51 15.96 3.46
C ASN A 23 -3.41 15.04 4.31
N LYS A 24 -3.90 15.52 5.46
CA LYS A 24 -4.87 14.78 6.28
C LYS A 24 -6.17 14.52 5.55
N VAL A 25 -6.69 15.52 4.82
CA VAL A 25 -7.91 15.38 4.01
C VAL A 25 -7.69 14.38 2.87
N LEU A 26 -6.59 14.47 2.15
CA LEU A 26 -6.24 13.53 1.08
C LEU A 26 -6.08 12.10 1.61
N PHE A 27 -5.44 11.94 2.74
CA PHE A 27 -5.29 10.64 3.40
C PHE A 27 -6.66 10.03 3.78
N SER A 28 -7.57 10.84 4.30
CA SER A 28 -8.94 10.42 4.62
C SER A 28 -9.69 9.96 3.37
N ILE A 29 -9.61 10.71 2.27
CA ILE A 29 -10.22 10.36 0.98
C ILE A 29 -9.68 9.02 0.47
N LEU A 30 -8.36 8.82 0.54
CA LEU A 30 -7.73 7.57 0.11
C LEU A 30 -8.15 6.38 0.95
N ASN A 31 -8.25 6.54 2.27
CA ASN A 31 -8.72 5.48 3.17
C ASN A 31 -10.18 5.11 2.90
N GLU A 32 -11.05 6.08 2.70
CA GLU A 32 -12.46 5.83 2.35
C GLU A 32 -12.58 5.08 1.01
N ARG A 33 -11.78 5.47 0.03
CA ARG A 33 -11.75 4.77 -1.27
C ARG A 33 -11.23 3.34 -1.14
N LEU A 34 -10.20 3.13 -0.34
CA LEU A 34 -9.65 1.79 -0.10
C LEU A 34 -10.68 0.89 0.58
N GLU A 35 -11.38 1.40 1.57
CA GLU A 35 -12.45 0.66 2.25
C GLU A 35 -13.61 0.32 1.31
N LEU A 36 -14.00 1.26 0.45
CA LEU A 36 -14.98 1.01 -0.60
C LEU A 36 -14.55 -0.12 -1.54
N LEU A 37 -13.30 -0.15 -1.96
CA LEU A 37 -12.75 -1.21 -2.82
C LEU A 37 -12.77 -2.58 -2.14
N ARG A 38 -12.44 -2.65 -0.86
CA ARG A 38 -12.49 -3.89 -0.08
C ARG A 38 -13.89 -4.49 0.00
N GLN A 39 -14.91 -3.63 0.01
CA GLN A 39 -16.31 -4.02 0.10
C GLN A 39 -16.98 -4.17 -1.28
N LEU A 40 -16.27 -3.90 -2.36
CA LEU A 40 -16.83 -3.82 -3.71
C LEU A 40 -17.35 -5.16 -4.25
N ASP A 41 -16.90 -6.28 -3.71
CA ASP A 41 -17.43 -7.61 -4.03
C ASP A 41 -18.94 -7.74 -3.69
N ALA A 42 -19.42 -6.99 -2.70
CA ALA A 42 -20.82 -6.98 -2.29
C ALA A 42 -21.72 -6.16 -3.22
N GLU A 43 -21.15 -5.31 -4.08
CA GLU A 43 -21.91 -4.52 -5.06
C GLU A 43 -22.37 -5.41 -6.22
N GLY A 44 -23.67 -5.48 -6.42
CA GLY A 44 -24.30 -6.33 -7.46
C GLY A 44 -24.13 -5.80 -8.88
N ASP A 45 -23.94 -4.49 -9.05
CA ASP A 45 -23.80 -3.85 -10.35
C ASP A 45 -22.37 -3.92 -10.88
N SER A 46 -22.17 -4.70 -11.94
CA SER A 46 -20.84 -4.89 -12.56
C SER A 46 -20.29 -3.63 -13.21
N GLU A 47 -21.11 -2.80 -13.80
CA GLU A 47 -20.69 -1.54 -14.41
C GLU A 47 -20.23 -0.53 -13.36
N LYS A 48 -20.96 -0.45 -12.26
CA LYS A 48 -20.58 0.39 -11.12
C LYS A 48 -19.26 -0.06 -10.50
N ARG A 49 -19.04 -1.37 -10.33
CA ARG A 49 -17.76 -1.93 -9.87
C ARG A 49 -16.61 -1.54 -10.77
N ARG A 50 -16.79 -1.69 -12.10
CA ARG A 50 -15.78 -1.32 -13.09
C ARG A 50 -15.49 0.18 -13.09
N HIS A 51 -16.51 1.00 -12.96
CA HIS A 51 -16.37 2.45 -12.89
C HIS A 51 -15.51 2.86 -11.69
N ILE A 52 -15.84 2.36 -10.49
CA ILE A 52 -15.10 2.63 -9.26
C ILE A 52 -13.64 2.15 -9.37
N ALA A 53 -13.41 0.95 -9.91
CA ALA A 53 -12.08 0.40 -10.12
C ALA A 53 -11.24 1.25 -11.10
N ARG A 54 -11.83 1.69 -12.20
CA ARG A 54 -11.17 2.55 -13.19
C ARG A 54 -10.83 3.92 -12.63
N GLU A 55 -11.76 4.54 -11.90
CA GLU A 55 -11.52 5.81 -11.23
C GLU A 55 -10.41 5.69 -10.17
N THR A 56 -10.39 4.60 -9.43
CA THR A 56 -9.31 4.33 -8.46
C THR A 56 -7.97 4.20 -9.14
N GLN A 57 -7.86 3.46 -10.22
CA GLN A 57 -6.62 3.27 -10.97
C GLN A 57 -6.10 4.59 -11.57
N ASN A 58 -7.00 5.43 -12.09
CA ASN A 58 -6.63 6.64 -12.81
C ASN A 58 -6.42 7.86 -11.92
N LEU A 59 -7.04 7.91 -10.75
CA LEU A 59 -7.00 9.07 -9.86
C LEU A 59 -6.43 8.76 -8.48
N HIS A 60 -7.00 7.81 -7.76
CA HIS A 60 -6.66 7.59 -6.34
C HIS A 60 -5.32 6.89 -6.14
N ALA A 61 -4.99 5.89 -6.93
CA ALA A 61 -3.69 5.21 -6.85
C ALA A 61 -2.52 6.14 -7.21
N PRO A 62 -2.57 6.95 -8.28
CA PRO A 62 -1.56 7.98 -8.53
C PRO A 62 -1.44 9.03 -7.43
N MET A 63 -2.55 9.41 -6.80
CA MET A 63 -2.56 10.33 -5.66
C MET A 63 -1.84 9.72 -4.44
N ALA A 64 -2.12 8.47 -4.12
CA ALA A 64 -1.42 7.74 -3.06
C ALA A 64 0.08 7.62 -3.35
N HIS A 65 0.46 7.39 -4.59
CA HIS A 65 1.86 7.38 -5.03
C HIS A 65 2.57 8.71 -4.77
N ARG A 66 1.93 9.83 -5.11
CA ARG A 66 2.48 11.19 -4.89
C ARG A 66 2.68 11.51 -3.41
N LEU A 67 1.82 10.98 -2.55
CA LEU A 67 1.92 11.16 -1.09
C LEU A 67 2.91 10.18 -0.43
N GLY A 68 3.53 9.28 -1.19
CA GLY A 68 4.43 8.26 -0.65
C GLY A 68 3.73 7.11 0.07
N LEU A 69 2.42 6.98 -0.06
CA LEU A 69 1.61 5.94 0.57
C LEU A 69 1.59 4.67 -0.29
N TYR A 70 2.76 4.04 -0.44
CA TYR A 70 2.96 2.94 -1.38
C TYR A 70 2.17 1.68 -1.04
N GLN A 71 1.94 1.38 0.23
CA GLN A 71 1.11 0.25 0.64
C GLN A 71 -0.35 0.43 0.20
N ILE A 72 -0.91 1.60 0.44
CA ILE A 72 -2.26 1.97 0.01
C ILE A 72 -2.36 1.94 -1.51
N LYS A 73 -1.38 2.52 -2.21
CA LYS A 73 -1.29 2.49 -3.67
C LYS A 73 -1.33 1.05 -4.21
N THR A 74 -0.47 0.20 -3.70
CA THR A 74 -0.36 -1.20 -4.15
C THR A 74 -1.66 -1.96 -3.93
N GLU A 75 -2.27 -1.84 -2.76
CA GLU A 75 -3.55 -2.47 -2.47
C GLU A 75 -4.68 -1.95 -3.37
N MET A 76 -4.73 -0.64 -3.64
CA MET A 76 -5.68 -0.05 -4.58
C MET A 76 -5.51 -0.57 -6.00
N GLU A 77 -4.27 -0.67 -6.48
CA GLU A 77 -3.97 -1.19 -7.81
C GLU A 77 -4.35 -2.66 -7.94
N ASP A 78 -4.05 -3.48 -6.93
CA ASP A 78 -4.38 -4.91 -6.92
C ASP A 78 -5.90 -5.13 -6.91
N LEU A 79 -6.63 -4.41 -6.06
CA LEU A 79 -8.09 -4.48 -6.00
C LEU A 79 -8.74 -3.94 -7.28
N ALA A 80 -8.23 -2.84 -7.83
CA ALA A 80 -8.74 -2.30 -9.10
C ALA A 80 -8.53 -3.30 -10.24
N LEU A 81 -7.37 -3.93 -10.35
CA LEU A 81 -7.09 -4.95 -11.35
C LEU A 81 -8.06 -6.15 -11.24
N LYS A 82 -8.35 -6.59 -10.02
CA LYS A 82 -9.32 -7.67 -9.76
C LYS A 82 -10.68 -7.41 -10.42
N PHE A 83 -11.16 -6.16 -10.40
CA PHE A 83 -12.45 -5.78 -10.97
C PHE A 83 -12.40 -5.37 -12.43
N LEU A 84 -11.24 -4.94 -12.93
CA LEU A 84 -11.05 -4.53 -14.33
C LEU A 84 -10.66 -5.70 -15.24
N ASP A 85 -9.77 -6.55 -14.77
CA ASP A 85 -9.25 -7.72 -15.51
C ASP A 85 -8.99 -8.88 -14.54
N TYR A 86 -10.03 -9.62 -14.24
CA TYR A 86 -9.98 -10.74 -13.29
C TYR A 86 -9.06 -11.87 -13.74
N GLU A 87 -8.97 -12.14 -15.04
CA GLU A 87 -8.13 -13.22 -15.57
C GLU A 87 -6.64 -12.89 -15.38
N THR A 88 -6.24 -11.67 -15.69
CA THR A 88 -4.88 -11.19 -15.44
C THR A 88 -4.56 -11.19 -13.94
N TYR A 89 -5.47 -10.71 -13.12
CA TYR A 89 -5.32 -10.74 -11.66
C TYR A 89 -5.08 -12.17 -11.14
N LYS A 90 -5.90 -13.11 -11.55
CA LYS A 90 -5.81 -14.53 -11.16
C LYS A 90 -4.50 -15.16 -11.62
N TYR A 91 -4.07 -14.87 -12.85
CA TYR A 91 -2.79 -15.36 -13.38
C TYR A 91 -1.60 -14.86 -12.56
N ILE A 92 -1.56 -13.56 -12.26
CA ILE A 92 -0.49 -12.94 -11.45
C ILE A 92 -0.50 -13.51 -10.03
N ALA A 93 -1.66 -13.60 -9.39
CA ALA A 93 -1.79 -14.15 -8.04
C ALA A 93 -1.29 -15.59 -7.96
N HIS A 94 -1.62 -16.42 -8.95
CA HIS A 94 -1.13 -17.79 -9.04
C HIS A 94 0.39 -17.85 -9.22
N ALA A 95 0.95 -17.04 -10.11
CA ALA A 95 2.39 -16.97 -10.37
C ALA A 95 3.18 -16.49 -9.13
N LEU A 96 2.65 -15.51 -8.40
CA LEU A 96 3.27 -15.00 -7.17
C LEU A 96 3.23 -16.06 -6.04
N ASN A 97 2.13 -16.79 -5.91
CA ASN A 97 2.02 -17.86 -4.91
C ASN A 97 2.98 -19.02 -5.20
N ALA A 98 3.15 -19.41 -6.45
CA ALA A 98 4.12 -20.43 -6.84
C ALA A 98 5.56 -19.99 -6.49
N LYS A 99 5.96 -18.78 -6.86
CA LYS A 99 7.26 -18.21 -6.51
C LYS A 99 7.46 -18.03 -5.01
N LYS A 100 6.40 -17.71 -4.27
CA LYS A 100 6.45 -17.61 -2.81
C LYS A 100 6.78 -18.95 -2.19
N ALA A 101 6.13 -20.02 -2.62
CA ALA A 101 6.38 -21.39 -2.14
C ALA A 101 7.82 -21.84 -2.42
N GLU A 102 8.35 -21.57 -3.63
CA GLU A 102 9.74 -21.87 -3.97
C GLU A 102 10.73 -21.09 -3.08
N ARG A 103 10.48 -19.82 -2.85
CA ARG A 103 11.32 -18.98 -2.00
C ARG A 103 11.28 -19.43 -0.55
N GLU A 104 10.11 -19.75 -0.02
CA GLU A 104 9.97 -20.27 1.34
C GLU A 104 10.68 -21.60 1.52
N ALA A 105 10.57 -22.52 0.56
CA ALA A 105 11.30 -23.80 0.56
C ALA A 105 12.82 -23.58 0.51
N TYR A 106 13.31 -22.66 -0.31
CA TYR A 106 14.72 -22.29 -0.38
C TYR A 106 15.23 -21.72 0.94
N ILE A 107 14.49 -20.78 1.54
CA ILE A 107 14.83 -20.19 2.85
C ILE A 107 14.85 -21.27 3.94
N ALA A 108 13.85 -22.13 3.98
CA ALA A 108 13.79 -23.24 4.94
C ALA A 108 15.00 -24.18 4.82
N SER A 109 15.41 -24.52 3.60
CA SER A 109 16.59 -25.36 3.34
C SER A 109 17.90 -24.73 3.85
N PHE A 110 17.98 -23.41 3.89
CA PHE A 110 19.14 -22.67 4.38
C PHE A 110 19.11 -22.49 5.91
N ILE A 111 17.94 -22.25 6.48
CA ILE A 111 17.76 -22.02 7.92
C ILE A 111 17.99 -23.28 8.74
N ALA A 112 17.48 -24.42 8.32
CA ALA A 112 17.53 -25.68 9.07
C ALA A 112 18.97 -26.11 9.46
N PRO A 113 19.97 -26.12 8.57
CA PRO A 113 21.36 -26.40 8.94
C PRO A 113 21.98 -25.36 9.86
N LEU A 114 21.58 -24.09 9.72
CA LEU A 114 22.05 -23.00 10.54
C LEU A 114 21.53 -23.13 11.98
N GLU A 115 20.25 -23.39 12.14
CA GLU A 115 19.64 -23.65 13.45
C GLU A 115 20.31 -24.83 14.16
N ALA A 116 20.53 -25.94 13.46
CA ALA A 116 21.19 -27.11 14.02
C ALA A 116 22.60 -26.78 14.55
N LYS A 117 23.37 -26.02 13.79
CA LYS A 117 24.72 -25.58 14.19
C LYS A 117 24.72 -24.63 15.38
N LEU A 118 23.77 -23.71 15.44
CA LEU A 118 23.64 -22.75 16.54
C LEU A 118 23.18 -23.43 17.84
N LYS A 119 22.22 -24.34 17.75
CA LYS A 119 21.78 -25.16 18.90
C LYS A 119 22.90 -26.07 19.44
N ALA A 120 23.69 -26.68 18.56
CA ALA A 120 24.83 -27.50 18.94
C ALA A 120 25.90 -26.71 19.71
N LYS A 121 26.01 -25.40 19.47
CA LYS A 121 26.93 -24.47 20.18
C LYS A 121 26.31 -23.81 21.40
N GLY A 122 25.07 -24.14 21.77
CA GLY A 122 24.40 -23.62 22.95
C GLY A 122 23.90 -22.19 22.87
N PHE A 123 23.78 -21.64 21.65
CA PHE A 123 23.23 -20.30 21.47
C PHE A 123 21.70 -20.31 21.49
N SER A 124 21.13 -19.39 22.26
CA SER A 124 19.70 -19.10 22.22
C SER A 124 19.45 -17.98 21.17
N PHE A 125 18.57 -18.23 20.21
CA PHE A 125 18.27 -17.30 19.13
C PHE A 125 16.79 -17.40 18.71
N THR A 126 16.30 -16.32 18.13
CA THR A 126 14.95 -16.24 17.52
C THR A 126 15.10 -15.91 16.04
N ILE A 127 14.39 -16.64 15.22
CA ILE A 127 14.33 -16.39 13.78
C ILE A 127 13.00 -15.77 13.40
#